data_4e2697fbabb7277dd2d2232c78014f43
#
_entry.id   4e2697fbabb7277dd2d2232c78014f43
#
_cell.length_a   1.000
_cell.length_b   1.000
_cell.length_c   1.000
_cell.angle_alpha   90.00
_cell.angle_beta   90.00
_cell.angle_gamma   90.00
#
_symmetry.space_group_name_H-M   'P 1'
#
loop_
_entity.id
_entity.type
_entity.pdbx_description
1 polymer ?
#
loop_
_entity_poly.entity_id
_entity_poly.type
_entity_poly.pdbx_seq_one_letter_code
_entity_poly.pdbx_strand_id
1 'polypeptide(L)'
;MDNVRKKNLLSPAKVIAAGFLAVIAAGTILLSLPVSHSGKCEVGFLDALFSTVSAVCVTGLITVDTGAAYSMFGQVVIALLLQIGGLGITSLGAGFVALLGGKLSTRGNSIVREALNYPTYSGIRQMIRSVMVLDFSIEAIGAFLSFFVFVKDYPVKTAVWYSVFHSIAAFNNGGFDVLGRGDSVGMYTHNVWFNIVTCVLIVLGGLGFLVMRELLGMLSAKLHGREVGKLSLHAKVVLMMTGILVFGGALLIKLTEGSNISVMGAIFASVTSRTAGFATYPLGGFSNAGILVICVLMVIGASPGSTGGGIKTTTAFVFVKRLVSVITGREARVFRRKIKDEAMSQAFIIVSLAVMWIL
;
A
#
# COMPACT_ATOMS: atom_id res chain seq x y z
N MET A 1 -0.49 46.25 23.68
CA MET A 1 0.88 45.75 23.42
C MET A 1 0.87 44.26 23.71
N ASP A 2 0.46 43.43 22.74
CA ASP A 2 0.53 42.00 22.87
C ASP A 2 1.29 41.46 21.69
N ASN A 3 2.62 41.34 21.89
CA ASN A 3 3.54 40.65 21.02
C ASN A 3 3.36 39.12 21.26
N VAL A 4 2.28 38.56 20.77
CA VAL A 4 2.14 37.11 20.67
C VAL A 4 3.19 36.67 19.66
N ARG A 5 4.33 36.21 20.14
CA ARG A 5 5.31 35.45 19.37
C ARG A 5 4.54 34.40 18.57
N LYS A 6 4.31 34.67 17.27
CA LYS A 6 3.98 33.61 16.30
C LYS A 6 5.15 32.63 16.28
N LYS A 7 5.12 31.61 17.16
CA LYS A 7 5.96 30.45 17.00
C LYS A 7 5.71 29.98 15.55
N ASN A 8 6.75 30.00 14.74
CA ASN A 8 6.73 29.41 13.37
C ASN A 8 6.41 27.92 13.49
N LEU A 9 5.14 27.62 13.63
CA LEU A 9 4.64 26.25 13.73
C LEU A 9 4.75 25.66 12.34
N LEU A 10 5.61 24.66 12.15
CA LEU A 10 5.72 23.91 10.91
C LEU A 10 4.31 23.43 10.49
N SER A 11 4.00 23.54 9.20
CA SER A 11 2.74 23.00 8.67
C SER A 11 2.69 21.48 8.86
N PRO A 12 1.50 20.85 8.98
CA PRO A 12 1.38 19.39 9.12
C PRO A 12 2.17 18.62 8.06
N ALA A 13 2.14 19.05 6.80
CA ALA A 13 2.91 18.45 5.72
C ALA A 13 4.43 18.47 5.98
N LYS A 14 4.98 19.57 6.49
CA LYS A 14 6.41 19.66 6.85
C LYS A 14 6.77 18.73 8.00
N VAL A 15 5.87 18.55 8.98
CA VAL A 15 6.09 17.62 10.11
C VAL A 15 6.10 16.18 9.60
N ILE A 16 5.17 15.81 8.70
CA ILE A 16 5.12 14.50 8.09
C ILE A 16 6.41 14.24 7.30
N ALA A 17 6.81 15.16 6.42
CA ALA A 17 8.03 15.03 5.63
C ALA A 17 9.29 14.89 6.50
N ALA A 18 9.43 15.71 7.54
CA ALA A 18 10.54 15.60 8.49
C ALA A 18 10.55 14.26 9.23
N GLY A 19 9.37 13.75 9.59
CA GLY A 19 9.22 12.42 10.18
C GLY A 19 9.71 11.31 9.25
N PHE A 20 9.31 11.33 7.98
CA PHE A 20 9.80 10.35 6.99
C PHE A 20 11.32 10.45 6.81
N LEU A 21 11.89 11.64 6.69
CA LEU A 21 13.33 11.83 6.60
C LEU A 21 14.07 11.28 7.82
N ALA A 22 13.54 11.49 9.03
CA ALA A 22 14.13 10.97 10.27
C ALA A 22 14.11 9.43 10.30
N VAL A 23 13.00 8.80 9.87
CA VAL A 23 12.90 7.32 9.78
C VAL A 23 13.85 6.78 8.72
N ILE A 24 13.96 7.44 7.56
CA ILE A 24 14.91 7.04 6.51
C ILE A 24 16.33 7.12 7.04
N ALA A 25 16.72 8.21 7.71
CA ALA A 25 18.05 8.34 8.29
C ALA A 25 18.35 7.24 9.34
N ALA A 26 17.41 7.01 10.27
CA ALA A 26 17.55 5.96 11.29
C ALA A 26 17.61 4.55 10.68
N GLY A 27 16.74 4.24 9.72
CA GLY A 27 16.72 2.96 9.02
C GLY A 27 18.01 2.71 8.23
N THR A 28 18.52 3.74 7.54
CA THR A 28 19.80 3.64 6.80
C THR A 28 20.95 3.33 7.75
N ILE A 29 21.02 4.03 8.90
CA ILE A 29 22.06 3.76 9.91
C ILE A 29 21.94 2.29 10.41
N LEU A 30 20.73 1.85 10.75
CA LEU A 30 20.50 0.49 11.23
C LEU A 30 20.88 -0.57 10.19
N LEU A 31 20.49 -0.37 8.91
CA LEU A 31 20.81 -1.31 7.83
C LEU A 31 22.28 -1.27 7.40
N SER A 32 23.00 -0.18 7.67
CA SER A 32 24.45 -0.10 7.42
C SER A 32 25.30 -0.79 8.50
N LEU A 33 24.71 -1.19 9.64
CA LEU A 33 25.46 -1.87 10.69
C LEU A 33 25.86 -3.28 10.24
N PRO A 34 27.08 -3.76 10.58
CA PRO A 34 27.53 -5.11 10.23
C PRO A 34 26.59 -6.22 10.71
N VAL A 35 25.90 -6.02 11.85
CA VAL A 35 24.92 -6.97 12.39
C VAL A 35 23.69 -7.15 11.47
N SER A 36 23.40 -6.16 10.62
CA SER A 36 22.31 -6.21 9.66
C SER A 36 22.65 -7.01 8.41
N HIS A 37 23.90 -7.32 8.16
CA HIS A 37 24.38 -8.02 6.98
C HIS A 37 24.48 -9.52 7.23
N SER A 38 24.14 -10.32 6.20
CA SER A 38 24.27 -11.79 6.28
C SER A 38 25.70 -12.30 6.10
N GLY A 39 26.60 -11.46 5.58
CA GLY A 39 27.96 -11.83 5.18
C GLY A 39 28.03 -12.60 3.85
N LYS A 40 26.91 -12.87 3.17
CA LYS A 40 26.89 -13.56 1.87
C LYS A 40 27.05 -12.60 0.69
N CYS A 41 26.65 -11.34 0.85
CA CYS A 41 26.77 -10.28 -0.14
C CYS A 41 27.31 -9.03 0.54
N GLU A 42 28.09 -8.27 -0.19
CA GLU A 42 28.50 -6.94 0.27
C GLU A 42 27.31 -5.97 0.15
N VAL A 43 27.02 -5.24 1.22
CA VAL A 43 25.98 -4.22 1.28
C VAL A 43 26.68 -2.88 1.50
N GLY A 44 26.68 -2.03 0.48
CA GLY A 44 27.20 -0.68 0.57
C GLY A 44 26.24 0.27 1.29
N PHE A 45 26.73 1.46 1.65
CA PHE A 45 25.90 2.51 2.24
C PHE A 45 24.73 2.90 1.32
N LEU A 46 24.98 2.97 0.00
CA LEU A 46 23.93 3.30 -0.99
C LEU A 46 22.87 2.20 -1.07
N ASP A 47 23.23 0.93 -0.94
CA ASP A 47 22.28 -0.17 -0.92
C ASP A 47 21.41 -0.13 0.33
N ALA A 48 22.00 0.17 1.50
CA ALA A 48 21.27 0.35 2.74
C ALA A 48 20.31 1.57 2.67
N LEU A 49 20.76 2.69 2.11
CA LEU A 49 19.93 3.87 1.89
C LEU A 49 18.78 3.56 0.92
N PHE A 50 19.08 2.92 -0.21
CA PHE A 50 18.07 2.57 -1.21
C PHE A 50 17.02 1.62 -0.64
N SER A 51 17.45 0.54 0.04
CA SER A 51 16.55 -0.43 0.69
C SER A 51 15.68 0.26 1.75
N THR A 52 16.25 1.18 2.54
CA THR A 52 15.50 1.95 3.54
C THR A 52 14.45 2.85 2.89
N VAL A 53 14.83 3.64 1.89
CA VAL A 53 13.90 4.52 1.17
C VAL A 53 12.80 3.72 0.51
N SER A 54 13.16 2.63 -0.16
CA SER A 54 12.21 1.72 -0.81
C SER A 54 11.23 1.10 0.19
N ALA A 55 11.69 0.67 1.38
CA ALA A 55 10.83 0.12 2.42
C ALA A 55 9.90 1.18 3.03
N VAL A 56 10.43 2.37 3.38
CA VAL A 56 9.65 3.46 3.98
C VAL A 56 8.66 4.08 3.00
N CYS A 57 9.03 4.19 1.71
CA CYS A 57 8.14 4.69 0.66
C CYS A 57 7.26 3.58 0.07
N VAL A 58 7.41 2.33 0.55
CA VAL A 58 6.64 1.17 0.09
C VAL A 58 6.73 1.01 -1.43
N THR A 59 7.95 1.06 -1.96
CA THR A 59 8.21 1.06 -3.40
C THR A 59 8.45 -0.35 -3.95
N GLY A 60 9.14 -1.22 -3.17
CA GLY A 60 9.43 -2.59 -3.55
C GLY A 60 10.60 -2.78 -4.52
N LEU A 61 11.37 -1.73 -4.77
CA LEU A 61 12.58 -1.82 -5.57
C LEU A 61 13.78 -2.20 -4.68
N ILE A 62 14.65 -3.04 -5.19
CA ILE A 62 15.84 -3.53 -4.48
C ILE A 62 17.09 -3.37 -5.35
N THR A 63 18.22 -3.04 -4.74
CA THR A 63 19.56 -3.09 -5.36
C THR A 63 20.29 -4.38 -5.02
N VAL A 64 19.95 -4.98 -3.87
CA VAL A 64 20.47 -6.26 -3.39
C VAL A 64 19.32 -7.15 -2.95
N ASP A 65 19.47 -8.46 -3.14
CA ASP A 65 18.44 -9.42 -2.69
C ASP A 65 18.32 -9.39 -1.17
N THR A 66 17.10 -9.10 -0.67
CA THR A 66 16.86 -8.88 0.75
C THR A 66 17.13 -10.12 1.59
N GLY A 67 16.76 -11.30 1.09
CA GLY A 67 16.96 -12.57 1.80
C GLY A 67 18.40 -13.03 1.81
N ALA A 68 19.17 -12.72 0.75
CA ALA A 68 20.56 -13.07 0.66
C ALA A 68 21.49 -12.06 1.37
N ALA A 69 21.21 -10.77 1.25
CA ALA A 69 22.10 -9.71 1.73
C ALA A 69 21.93 -9.37 3.21
N TYR A 70 20.68 -9.41 3.71
CA TYR A 70 20.39 -8.99 5.09
C TYR A 70 20.22 -10.18 6.04
N SER A 71 20.81 -10.04 7.24
CA SER A 71 20.61 -10.95 8.36
C SER A 71 19.18 -10.92 8.87
N MET A 72 18.81 -11.82 9.78
CA MET A 72 17.51 -11.79 10.46
C MET A 72 17.23 -10.42 11.10
N PHE A 73 18.24 -9.78 11.70
CA PHE A 73 18.12 -8.44 12.28
C PHE A 73 17.80 -7.39 11.19
N GLY A 74 18.54 -7.39 10.07
CA GLY A 74 18.29 -6.48 8.96
C GLY A 74 16.90 -6.69 8.34
N GLN A 75 16.45 -7.93 8.18
CA GLN A 75 15.10 -8.25 7.70
C GLN A 75 14.01 -7.75 8.65
N VAL A 76 14.21 -7.86 9.98
CA VAL A 76 13.28 -7.28 10.98
C VAL A 76 13.24 -5.76 10.86
N VAL A 77 14.37 -5.10 10.68
CA VAL A 77 14.40 -3.64 10.45
C VAL A 77 13.61 -3.28 9.20
N ILE A 78 13.80 -4.01 8.08
CA ILE A 78 13.03 -3.77 6.84
C ILE A 78 11.54 -3.98 7.07
N ALA A 79 11.12 -5.04 7.77
CA ALA A 79 9.71 -5.28 8.09
C ALA A 79 9.09 -4.12 8.90
N LEU A 80 9.83 -3.59 9.89
CA LEU A 80 9.40 -2.43 10.66
C LEU A 80 9.32 -1.15 9.81
N LEU A 81 10.25 -0.96 8.89
CA LEU A 81 10.24 0.17 7.96
C LEU A 81 9.04 0.09 7.00
N LEU A 82 8.71 -1.10 6.49
CA LEU A 82 7.50 -1.35 5.69
C LEU A 82 6.22 -1.03 6.48
N GLN A 83 6.17 -1.43 7.75
CA GLN A 83 5.02 -1.14 8.63
C GLN A 83 4.86 0.36 8.88
N ILE A 84 5.98 1.07 9.10
CA ILE A 84 5.99 2.53 9.27
C ILE A 84 5.56 3.23 7.97
N GLY A 85 6.02 2.74 6.83
CA GLY A 85 5.69 3.26 5.51
C GLY A 85 4.21 3.09 5.17
N GLY A 86 3.71 1.86 5.25
CA GLY A 86 2.33 1.52 4.87
C GLY A 86 1.26 2.17 5.73
N LEU A 87 1.42 2.15 7.06
CA LEU A 87 0.51 2.86 7.97
C LEU A 87 0.72 4.38 7.97
N GLY A 88 1.89 4.84 7.55
CA GLY A 88 2.33 6.22 7.71
C GLY A 88 2.80 6.52 9.13
N ILE A 89 3.95 7.20 9.23
CA ILE A 89 4.63 7.48 10.50
C ILE A 89 3.74 8.18 11.53
N THR A 90 2.88 9.10 11.08
CA THR A 90 1.99 9.87 11.94
C THR A 90 0.85 9.02 12.49
N SER A 91 0.33 8.11 11.68
CA SER A 91 -0.74 7.18 12.07
C SER A 91 -0.21 6.15 13.07
N LEU A 92 0.98 5.60 12.83
CA LEU A 92 1.66 4.71 13.78
C LEU A 92 1.95 5.40 15.11
N GLY A 93 2.59 6.57 15.09
CA GLY A 93 2.90 7.31 16.32
C GLY A 93 1.64 7.65 17.11
N ALA A 94 0.59 8.12 16.47
CA ALA A 94 -0.69 8.39 17.09
C ALA A 94 -1.39 7.11 17.57
N GLY A 95 -1.23 6.00 16.83
CA GLY A 95 -1.75 4.68 17.19
C GLY A 95 -1.15 4.16 18.48
N PHE A 96 0.15 4.23 18.63
CA PHE A 96 0.84 3.86 19.89
C PHE A 96 0.35 4.71 21.06
N VAL A 97 0.27 6.04 20.91
CA VAL A 97 -0.27 6.92 21.96
C VAL A 97 -1.70 6.56 22.30
N ALA A 98 -2.55 6.25 21.31
CA ALA A 98 -3.94 5.88 21.54
C ALA A 98 -4.08 4.51 22.23
N LEU A 99 -3.25 3.53 21.88
CA LEU A 99 -3.22 2.19 22.51
C LEU A 99 -2.79 2.27 23.97
N LEU A 100 -1.79 3.09 24.30
CA LEU A 100 -1.28 3.32 25.63
C LEU A 100 -2.21 4.21 26.50
N GLY A 101 -3.39 4.57 26.00
CA GLY A 101 -4.35 5.38 26.75
C GLY A 101 -4.06 6.88 26.73
N GLY A 102 -3.01 7.33 26.06
CA GLY A 102 -2.60 8.74 25.97
C GLY A 102 -3.62 9.62 25.25
N LYS A 103 -3.56 10.94 25.50
CA LYS A 103 -4.36 11.97 24.80
C LYS A 103 -3.52 12.59 23.69
N LEU A 104 -4.04 12.62 22.48
CA LEU A 104 -3.44 13.38 21.39
C LEU A 104 -3.73 14.88 21.59
N SER A 105 -2.73 15.72 21.36
CA SER A 105 -2.93 17.17 21.35
C SER A 105 -3.77 17.57 20.14
N THR A 106 -4.37 18.77 20.17
CA THR A 106 -5.13 19.33 19.05
C THR A 106 -4.30 19.35 17.76
N ARG A 107 -3.01 19.65 17.87
CA ARG A 107 -2.08 19.61 16.73
C ARG A 107 -1.82 18.19 16.24
N GLY A 108 -1.63 17.23 17.14
CA GLY A 108 -1.49 15.81 16.81
C GLY A 108 -2.71 15.29 16.04
N ASN A 109 -3.90 15.63 16.50
CA ASN A 109 -5.16 15.28 15.79
C ASN A 109 -5.21 15.88 14.38
N SER A 110 -4.74 17.13 14.18
CA SER A 110 -4.70 17.76 12.85
C SER A 110 -3.74 17.03 11.89
N ILE A 111 -2.54 16.69 12.38
CA ILE A 111 -1.53 15.97 11.58
C ILE A 111 -2.05 14.58 11.17
N VAL A 112 -2.61 13.83 12.10
CA VAL A 112 -3.18 12.49 11.84
C VAL A 112 -4.35 12.55 10.88
N ARG A 113 -5.24 13.54 11.03
CA ARG A 113 -6.36 13.76 10.13
C ARG A 113 -5.89 13.96 8.69
N GLU A 114 -4.85 14.77 8.49
CA GLU A 114 -4.27 15.03 7.19
C GLU A 114 -3.60 13.76 6.62
N ALA A 115 -2.84 13.04 7.43
CA ALA A 115 -2.17 11.81 7.01
C ALA A 115 -3.13 10.70 6.59
N LEU A 116 -4.25 10.52 7.33
CA LEU A 116 -5.28 9.53 7.02
C LEU A 116 -6.34 10.02 6.03
N ASN A 117 -6.25 11.27 5.60
CA ASN A 117 -7.30 11.93 4.80
C ASN A 117 -8.69 11.79 5.44
N TYR A 118 -8.76 11.96 6.78
CA TYR A 118 -9.98 11.75 7.55
C TYR A 118 -10.84 13.02 7.60
N PRO A 119 -12.17 12.95 7.31
CA PRO A 119 -12.98 14.15 7.09
C PRO A 119 -13.27 14.95 8.37
N THR A 120 -13.22 14.33 9.56
CA THR A 120 -13.64 14.96 10.81
C THR A 120 -12.59 14.89 11.91
N TYR A 121 -12.67 15.78 12.91
CA TYR A 121 -11.82 15.74 14.11
C TYR A 121 -12.38 14.81 15.19
N SER A 122 -13.69 14.55 15.19
CA SER A 122 -14.32 13.70 16.19
C SER A 122 -14.00 12.21 15.90
N GLY A 123 -13.68 11.45 16.94
CA GLY A 123 -13.45 10.01 16.81
C GLY A 123 -12.10 9.60 16.21
N ILE A 124 -11.16 10.53 15.96
CA ILE A 124 -9.83 10.22 15.40
C ILE A 124 -9.11 9.13 16.20
N ARG A 125 -9.13 9.21 17.53
CA ARG A 125 -8.50 8.19 18.40
C ARG A 125 -9.08 6.80 18.19
N GLN A 126 -10.42 6.70 18.15
CA GLN A 126 -11.09 5.42 17.90
C GLN A 126 -10.81 4.91 16.49
N MET A 127 -10.73 5.82 15.52
CA MET A 127 -10.36 5.49 14.13
C MET A 127 -8.95 4.90 14.07
N ILE A 128 -7.95 5.56 14.65
CA ILE A 128 -6.56 5.10 14.68
C ILE A 128 -6.45 3.73 15.34
N ARG A 129 -7.09 3.56 16.51
CA ARG A 129 -7.10 2.25 17.20
C ARG A 129 -7.72 1.16 16.32
N SER A 130 -8.81 1.48 15.64
CA SER A 130 -9.46 0.55 14.70
C SER A 130 -8.56 0.19 13.52
N VAL A 131 -7.83 1.17 12.96
CA VAL A 131 -6.85 0.95 11.89
C VAL A 131 -5.75 0.01 12.36
N MET A 132 -5.13 0.28 13.51
CA MET A 132 -4.04 -0.55 14.05
C MET A 132 -4.49 -1.98 14.32
N VAL A 133 -5.65 -2.16 14.96
CA VAL A 133 -6.19 -3.52 15.23
C VAL A 133 -6.49 -4.25 13.93
N LEU A 134 -7.07 -3.57 12.95
CA LEU A 134 -7.40 -4.15 11.67
C LEU A 134 -6.15 -4.59 10.91
N ASP A 135 -5.14 -3.72 10.84
CA ASP A 135 -3.87 -3.93 10.20
C ASP A 135 -3.17 -5.19 10.74
N PHE A 136 -2.87 -5.20 12.04
CA PHE A 136 -2.21 -6.35 12.66
C PHE A 136 -3.05 -7.64 12.60
N SER A 137 -4.39 -7.53 12.62
CA SER A 137 -5.24 -8.71 12.50
C SER A 137 -5.19 -9.32 11.10
N ILE A 138 -5.21 -8.51 10.05
CA ILE A 138 -5.12 -8.99 8.67
C ILE A 138 -3.72 -9.58 8.42
N GLU A 139 -2.66 -8.91 8.91
CA GLU A 139 -1.31 -9.42 8.78
C GLU A 139 -1.13 -10.75 9.53
N ALA A 140 -1.67 -10.91 10.73
CA ALA A 140 -1.61 -12.16 11.46
C ALA A 140 -2.34 -13.29 10.74
N ILE A 141 -3.53 -13.01 10.19
CA ILE A 141 -4.28 -13.99 9.39
C ILE A 141 -3.50 -14.33 8.11
N GLY A 142 -2.96 -13.32 7.41
CA GLY A 142 -2.15 -13.53 6.22
C GLY A 142 -0.90 -14.36 6.48
N ALA A 143 -0.19 -14.10 7.59
CA ALA A 143 0.94 -14.89 8.01
C ALA A 143 0.55 -16.35 8.29
N PHE A 144 -0.57 -16.56 9.00
CA PHE A 144 -1.09 -17.90 9.26
C PHE A 144 -1.43 -18.65 7.96
N LEU A 145 -2.09 -18.01 7.01
CA LEU A 145 -2.45 -18.62 5.73
C LEU A 145 -1.22 -18.89 4.84
N SER A 146 -0.23 -18.01 4.84
CA SER A 146 1.03 -18.17 4.10
C SER A 146 1.93 -19.25 4.71
N PHE A 147 1.81 -19.49 6.02
CA PHE A 147 2.60 -20.53 6.70
C PHE A 147 2.39 -21.93 6.09
N PHE A 148 1.15 -22.27 5.69
CA PHE A 148 0.85 -23.57 5.06
C PHE A 148 1.51 -23.76 3.70
N VAL A 149 2.02 -22.69 3.10
CA VAL A 149 2.82 -22.76 1.87
C VAL A 149 4.28 -22.94 2.24
N PHE A 150 4.84 -22.01 3.03
CA PHE A 150 6.27 -21.99 3.33
C PHE A 150 6.76 -23.19 4.15
N VAL A 151 5.92 -23.79 5.00
CA VAL A 151 6.28 -24.96 5.81
C VAL A 151 6.56 -26.22 4.97
N LYS A 152 6.11 -26.24 3.68
CA LYS A 152 6.38 -27.36 2.77
C LYS A 152 7.80 -27.32 2.22
N ASP A 153 8.38 -26.12 2.10
CA ASP A 153 9.65 -25.89 1.43
C ASP A 153 10.78 -25.52 2.40
N TYR A 154 10.43 -25.07 3.62
CA TYR A 154 11.39 -24.53 4.60
C TYR A 154 11.17 -25.13 6.00
N PRO A 155 12.24 -25.21 6.84
CA PRO A 155 12.11 -25.58 8.24
C PRO A 155 11.11 -24.67 8.98
N VAL A 156 10.38 -25.22 9.94
CA VAL A 156 9.27 -24.53 10.65
C VAL A 156 9.64 -23.13 11.13
N LYS A 157 10.82 -22.96 11.76
CA LYS A 157 11.26 -21.63 12.25
C LYS A 157 11.42 -20.62 11.12
N THR A 158 12.00 -21.03 10.00
CA THR A 158 12.17 -20.19 8.81
C THR A 158 10.82 -19.90 8.15
N ALA A 159 9.96 -20.92 8.02
CA ALA A 159 8.63 -20.79 7.46
C ALA A 159 7.76 -19.79 8.23
N VAL A 160 7.81 -19.79 9.57
CA VAL A 160 7.12 -18.80 10.40
C VAL A 160 7.60 -17.38 10.08
N TRP A 161 8.93 -17.18 10.04
CA TRP A 161 9.48 -15.86 9.74
C TRP A 161 9.11 -15.38 8.33
N TYR A 162 9.28 -16.25 7.33
CA TYR A 162 8.92 -15.93 5.94
C TYR A 162 7.44 -15.60 5.80
N SER A 163 6.57 -16.30 6.52
CA SER A 163 5.14 -16.04 6.51
C SER A 163 4.79 -14.68 7.12
N VAL A 164 5.42 -14.34 8.24
CA VAL A 164 5.21 -13.04 8.90
C VAL A 164 5.72 -11.90 8.01
N PHE A 165 6.96 -12.02 7.51
CA PHE A 165 7.54 -11.01 6.63
C PHE A 165 6.73 -10.83 5.35
N HIS A 166 6.36 -11.94 4.69
CA HIS A 166 5.56 -11.92 3.47
C HIS A 166 4.19 -11.24 3.69
N SER A 167 3.53 -11.55 4.80
CA SER A 167 2.23 -10.96 5.12
C SER A 167 2.35 -9.44 5.35
N ILE A 168 3.35 -8.98 6.10
CA ILE A 168 3.64 -7.55 6.30
C ILE A 168 3.94 -6.89 4.95
N ALA A 169 4.84 -7.46 4.16
CA ALA A 169 5.23 -6.89 2.87
C ALA A 169 4.07 -6.85 1.87
N ALA A 170 3.21 -7.89 1.85
CA ALA A 170 2.07 -7.95 0.94
C ALA A 170 0.94 -7.00 1.34
N PHE A 171 0.57 -6.95 2.63
CA PHE A 171 -0.50 -6.07 3.11
C PHE A 171 -0.10 -4.59 3.00
N ASN A 172 1.15 -4.27 3.33
CA ASN A 172 1.66 -2.90 3.17
C ASN A 172 1.99 -2.54 1.72
N ASN A 173 1.76 -3.44 0.74
CA ASN A 173 2.12 -3.23 -0.67
C ASN A 173 3.61 -2.93 -0.89
N GLY A 174 4.49 -3.55 -0.11
CA GLY A 174 5.92 -3.23 -0.07
C GLY A 174 6.80 -4.02 -1.02
N GLY A 175 6.33 -5.15 -1.55
CA GLY A 175 7.01 -5.93 -2.60
C GLY A 175 8.35 -6.60 -2.24
N PHE A 176 8.78 -6.50 -1.00
CA PHE A 176 9.99 -7.17 -0.52
C PHE A 176 9.73 -8.64 -0.23
N ASP A 177 10.69 -9.49 -0.57
CA ASP A 177 10.73 -10.88 -0.15
C ASP A 177 12.05 -11.20 0.58
N VAL A 178 12.06 -12.30 1.30
CA VAL A 178 13.23 -12.78 2.06
C VAL A 178 13.63 -14.18 1.62
N LEU A 179 13.21 -14.63 0.44
CA LEU A 179 13.49 -15.97 -0.06
C LEU A 179 14.95 -16.13 -0.50
N GLY A 180 15.63 -15.02 -0.82
CA GLY A 180 17.05 -15.00 -1.16
C GLY A 180 17.37 -15.68 -2.49
N ARG A 181 16.45 -15.62 -3.47
CA ARG A 181 16.56 -16.29 -4.78
C ARG A 181 16.76 -15.32 -5.95
N GLY A 182 16.52 -14.04 -5.74
CA GLY A 182 16.62 -13.00 -6.78
C GLY A 182 15.48 -12.99 -7.81
N ASP A 183 14.53 -13.94 -7.74
CA ASP A 183 13.38 -14.06 -8.63
C ASP A 183 12.05 -13.65 -7.97
N SER A 184 12.13 -12.87 -6.90
CA SER A 184 10.99 -12.51 -6.06
C SER A 184 10.24 -13.77 -5.60
N VAL A 185 8.94 -13.88 -5.87
CA VAL A 185 8.12 -15.05 -5.50
C VAL A 185 7.89 -16.02 -6.67
N GLY A 186 8.81 -16.03 -7.66
CA GLY A 186 8.72 -16.83 -8.88
C GLY A 186 8.53 -18.32 -8.66
N MET A 187 9.15 -18.90 -7.60
CA MET A 187 8.96 -20.30 -7.25
C MET A 187 7.50 -20.68 -6.96
N TYR A 188 6.65 -19.71 -6.58
CA TYR A 188 5.24 -19.94 -6.26
C TYR A 188 4.28 -19.57 -7.40
N THR A 189 4.78 -19.38 -8.62
CA THR A 189 3.98 -19.03 -9.82
C THR A 189 2.77 -19.94 -9.99
N HIS A 190 2.92 -21.25 -9.81
CA HIS A 190 1.85 -22.25 -9.98
C HIS A 190 1.13 -22.60 -8.67
N ASN A 191 1.52 -22.04 -7.55
CA ASN A 191 0.85 -22.29 -6.28
C ASN A 191 -0.38 -21.37 -6.15
N VAL A 192 -1.56 -21.90 -6.45
CA VAL A 192 -2.83 -21.17 -6.44
C VAL A 192 -3.12 -20.56 -5.07
N TRP A 193 -2.86 -21.31 -3.98
CA TRP A 193 -3.13 -20.84 -2.62
C TRP A 193 -2.26 -19.62 -2.27
N PHE A 194 -0.97 -19.70 -2.56
CA PHE A 194 -0.04 -18.58 -2.37
C PHE A 194 -0.49 -17.33 -3.13
N ASN A 195 -0.80 -17.51 -4.42
CA ASN A 195 -1.23 -16.41 -5.28
C ASN A 195 -2.53 -15.76 -4.77
N ILE A 196 -3.52 -16.54 -4.32
CA ILE A 196 -4.77 -16.01 -3.77
C ILE A 196 -4.51 -15.24 -2.48
N VAL A 197 -3.76 -15.82 -1.52
CA VAL A 197 -3.47 -15.15 -0.24
C VAL A 197 -2.74 -13.83 -0.47
N THR A 198 -1.71 -13.84 -1.30
CA THR A 198 -0.94 -12.62 -1.63
C THR A 198 -1.81 -11.57 -2.31
N CYS A 199 -2.60 -11.94 -3.32
CA CYS A 199 -3.51 -11.00 -3.99
C CYS A 199 -4.54 -10.41 -3.03
N VAL A 200 -5.10 -11.20 -2.13
CA VAL A 200 -6.07 -10.73 -1.13
C VAL A 200 -5.42 -9.73 -0.18
N LEU A 201 -4.21 -10.02 0.33
CA LEU A 201 -3.47 -9.11 1.20
C LEU A 201 -3.20 -7.76 0.50
N ILE A 202 -2.68 -7.79 -0.73
CA ILE A 202 -2.40 -6.60 -1.53
C ILE A 202 -3.68 -5.78 -1.76
N VAL A 203 -4.77 -6.43 -2.15
CA VAL A 203 -6.04 -5.74 -2.40
C VAL A 203 -6.59 -5.13 -1.11
N LEU A 204 -6.58 -5.86 0.01
CA LEU A 204 -7.03 -5.34 1.30
C LEU A 204 -6.19 -4.13 1.72
N GLY A 205 -4.87 -4.20 1.66
CA GLY A 205 -3.99 -3.06 1.92
C GLY A 205 -4.30 -1.85 1.04
N GLY A 206 -4.57 -2.09 -0.25
CA GLY A 206 -4.87 -1.06 -1.24
C GLY A 206 -6.29 -0.47 -1.22
N LEU A 207 -7.26 -1.08 -0.52
CA LEU A 207 -8.66 -0.58 -0.46
C LEU A 207 -8.82 0.70 0.37
N GLY A 208 -7.95 0.91 1.34
CA GLY A 208 -8.05 2.00 2.30
C GLY A 208 -8.85 1.67 3.56
N PHE A 209 -8.33 2.15 4.70
CA PHE A 209 -8.85 1.80 6.02
C PHE A 209 -10.30 2.23 6.27
N LEU A 210 -10.74 3.36 5.66
CA LEU A 210 -12.13 3.82 5.75
C LEU A 210 -13.09 2.83 5.09
N VAL A 211 -12.75 2.35 3.91
CA VAL A 211 -13.57 1.39 3.15
C VAL A 211 -13.60 0.05 3.87
N MET A 212 -12.44 -0.45 4.32
CA MET A 212 -12.38 -1.71 5.10
C MET A 212 -13.23 -1.65 6.37
N ARG A 213 -13.16 -0.55 7.12
CA ARG A 213 -13.98 -0.35 8.32
C ARG A 213 -15.48 -0.36 8.01
N GLU A 214 -15.87 0.30 6.91
CA GLU A 214 -17.27 0.32 6.47
C GLU A 214 -17.76 -1.09 6.09
N LEU A 215 -16.96 -1.85 5.33
CA LEU A 215 -17.28 -3.24 4.96
C LEU A 215 -17.39 -4.17 6.18
N LEU A 216 -16.45 -4.06 7.12
CA LEU A 216 -16.49 -4.85 8.36
C LEU A 216 -17.68 -4.47 9.24
N GLY A 217 -18.03 -3.18 9.30
CA GLY A 217 -19.22 -2.69 9.99
C GLY A 217 -20.50 -3.28 9.41
N MET A 218 -20.61 -3.34 8.08
CA MET A 218 -21.74 -3.96 7.38
C MET A 218 -21.81 -5.47 7.63
N LEU A 219 -20.66 -6.16 7.58
CA LEU A 219 -20.58 -7.60 7.85
C LEU A 219 -20.99 -7.90 9.28
N SER A 220 -20.48 -7.13 10.25
CA SER A 220 -20.85 -7.25 11.66
C SER A 220 -22.34 -7.00 11.89
N ALA A 221 -22.94 -5.97 11.27
CA ALA A 221 -24.37 -5.68 11.35
C ALA A 221 -25.19 -6.87 10.83
N LYS A 222 -24.79 -7.43 9.68
CA LYS A 222 -25.45 -8.60 9.08
C LYS A 222 -25.38 -9.84 9.99
N LEU A 223 -24.21 -10.11 10.58
CA LEU A 223 -24.00 -11.26 11.47
C LEU A 223 -24.81 -11.15 12.77
N HIS A 224 -25.06 -9.91 13.25
CA HIS A 224 -25.85 -9.67 14.47
C HIS A 224 -27.34 -9.35 14.18
N GLY A 225 -27.82 -9.58 12.95
CA GLY A 225 -29.22 -9.33 12.57
C GLY A 225 -29.65 -7.86 12.63
N ARG A 226 -28.68 -6.91 12.57
CA ARG A 226 -28.96 -5.47 12.55
C ARG A 226 -29.18 -4.99 11.13
N GLU A 227 -29.87 -3.86 10.97
CA GLU A 227 -30.01 -3.25 9.65
C GLU A 227 -28.65 -2.90 9.06
N VAL A 228 -28.42 -3.37 7.83
CA VAL A 228 -27.18 -3.10 7.10
C VAL A 228 -27.29 -1.73 6.43
N GLY A 229 -26.45 -0.79 6.83
CA GLY A 229 -26.38 0.54 6.24
C GLY A 229 -25.98 0.49 4.74
N LYS A 230 -26.24 1.58 4.01
CA LYS A 230 -25.83 1.70 2.59
C LYS A 230 -24.37 2.12 2.53
N LEU A 231 -23.61 1.54 1.57
CA LEU A 231 -22.24 1.93 1.28
C LEU A 231 -22.15 3.42 0.93
N SER A 232 -21.15 4.09 1.49
CA SER A 232 -20.81 5.48 1.15
C SER A 232 -20.46 5.61 -0.32
N LEU A 233 -20.57 6.84 -0.87
CA LEU A 233 -20.17 7.12 -2.25
C LEU A 233 -18.69 6.79 -2.47
N HIS A 234 -17.85 7.12 -1.50
CA HIS A 234 -16.42 6.83 -1.52
C HIS A 234 -16.17 5.33 -1.64
N ALA A 235 -16.77 4.51 -0.76
CA ALA A 235 -16.60 3.06 -0.80
C ALA A 235 -17.07 2.44 -2.13
N LYS A 236 -18.20 2.92 -2.68
CA LYS A 236 -18.70 2.44 -3.98
C LYS A 236 -17.72 2.73 -5.12
N VAL A 237 -17.15 3.93 -5.17
CA VAL A 237 -16.16 4.31 -6.20
C VAL A 237 -14.90 3.48 -6.05
N VAL A 238 -14.39 3.33 -4.83
CA VAL A 238 -13.17 2.54 -4.55
C VAL A 238 -13.36 1.08 -4.96
N LEU A 239 -14.44 0.44 -4.54
CA LEU A 239 -14.70 -0.97 -4.88
C LEU A 239 -14.90 -1.17 -6.38
N MET A 240 -15.63 -0.29 -7.03
CA MET A 240 -15.84 -0.33 -8.47
C MET A 240 -14.52 -0.18 -9.23
N MET A 241 -13.70 0.84 -8.88
CA MET A 241 -12.40 1.05 -9.53
C MET A 241 -11.42 -0.08 -9.27
N THR A 242 -11.39 -0.61 -8.04
CA THR A 242 -10.56 -1.77 -7.71
C THR A 242 -10.95 -2.98 -8.56
N GLY A 243 -12.25 -3.27 -8.69
CA GLY A 243 -12.74 -4.36 -9.53
C GLY A 243 -12.38 -4.16 -11.01
N ILE A 244 -12.61 -2.96 -11.57
CA ILE A 244 -12.27 -2.64 -12.96
C ILE A 244 -10.77 -2.80 -13.21
N LEU A 245 -9.92 -2.29 -12.33
CA LEU A 245 -8.47 -2.35 -12.51
C LEU A 245 -7.94 -3.78 -12.34
N VAL A 246 -8.43 -4.56 -11.37
CA VAL A 246 -8.00 -5.95 -11.17
C VAL A 246 -8.44 -6.84 -12.33
N PHE A 247 -9.73 -6.88 -12.61
CA PHE A 247 -10.25 -7.82 -13.63
C PHE A 247 -10.02 -7.32 -15.06
N GLY A 248 -10.16 -6.00 -15.29
CA GLY A 248 -9.85 -5.39 -16.58
C GLY A 248 -8.36 -5.45 -16.90
N GLY A 249 -7.49 -5.15 -15.94
CA GLY A 249 -6.05 -5.31 -16.08
C GLY A 249 -5.64 -6.76 -16.35
N ALA A 250 -6.17 -7.71 -15.58
CA ALA A 250 -5.92 -9.14 -15.78
C ALA A 250 -6.36 -9.62 -17.17
N LEU A 251 -7.54 -9.16 -17.62
CA LEU A 251 -8.03 -9.47 -18.97
C LEU A 251 -7.09 -8.94 -20.06
N LEU A 252 -6.67 -7.66 -19.95
CA LEU A 252 -5.75 -7.04 -20.90
C LEU A 252 -4.40 -7.77 -20.92
N ILE A 253 -3.82 -8.07 -19.75
CA ILE A 253 -2.56 -8.82 -19.64
C ILE A 253 -2.72 -10.22 -20.27
N LYS A 254 -3.83 -10.91 -20.00
CA LYS A 254 -4.09 -12.24 -20.59
C LYS A 254 -4.25 -12.18 -22.11
N LEU A 255 -4.86 -11.12 -22.64
CA LEU A 255 -5.02 -10.93 -24.09
C LEU A 255 -3.69 -10.60 -24.78
N THR A 256 -2.81 -9.82 -24.13
CA THR A 256 -1.51 -9.44 -24.69
C THR A 256 -0.49 -10.58 -24.62
N GLU A 257 -0.50 -11.37 -23.55
CA GLU A 257 0.48 -12.46 -23.32
C GLU A 257 -0.01 -13.84 -23.82
N GLY A 258 -1.29 -14.00 -24.11
CA GLY A 258 -1.84 -15.23 -24.65
C GLY A 258 -1.58 -16.45 -23.76
N SER A 259 -0.90 -17.47 -24.30
CA SER A 259 -0.56 -18.71 -23.60
C SER A 259 0.64 -18.58 -22.64
N ASN A 260 1.44 -17.52 -22.75
CA ASN A 260 2.67 -17.35 -21.97
C ASN A 260 2.42 -17.12 -20.48
N ILE A 261 1.22 -16.70 -20.12
CA ILE A 261 0.83 -16.46 -18.72
C ILE A 261 -0.45 -17.22 -18.39
N SER A 262 -0.50 -17.81 -17.19
CA SER A 262 -1.74 -18.41 -16.68
C SER A 262 -2.78 -17.35 -16.32
N VAL A 263 -4.06 -17.71 -16.24
CA VAL A 263 -5.12 -16.78 -15.78
C VAL A 263 -4.81 -16.24 -14.39
N MET A 264 -4.34 -17.11 -13.47
CA MET A 264 -3.94 -16.70 -12.12
C MET A 264 -2.74 -15.76 -12.17
N GLY A 265 -1.74 -16.03 -13.02
CA GLY A 265 -0.59 -15.15 -13.22
C GLY A 265 -1.00 -13.78 -13.76
N ALA A 266 -1.95 -13.69 -14.68
CA ALA A 266 -2.48 -12.42 -15.18
C ALA A 266 -3.22 -11.64 -14.10
N ILE A 267 -4.00 -12.31 -13.25
CA ILE A 267 -4.64 -11.69 -12.07
C ILE A 267 -3.57 -11.19 -11.10
N PHE A 268 -2.57 -12.02 -10.78
CA PHE A 268 -1.48 -11.64 -9.89
C PHE A 268 -0.70 -10.44 -10.44
N ALA A 269 -0.31 -10.46 -11.72
CA ALA A 269 0.38 -9.35 -12.37
C ALA A 269 -0.45 -8.05 -12.35
N SER A 270 -1.76 -8.13 -12.58
CA SER A 270 -2.67 -6.98 -12.50
C SER A 270 -2.79 -6.43 -11.08
N VAL A 271 -2.84 -7.28 -10.06
CA VAL A 271 -2.94 -6.87 -8.65
C VAL A 271 -1.62 -6.26 -8.20
N THR A 272 -0.49 -6.93 -8.47
CA THR A 272 0.83 -6.51 -7.98
C THR A 272 1.32 -5.22 -8.62
N SER A 273 1.01 -4.97 -9.91
CA SER A 273 1.39 -3.73 -10.60
C SER A 273 0.77 -2.48 -9.99
N ARG A 274 -0.30 -2.60 -9.22
CA ARG A 274 -0.89 -1.49 -8.47
C ARG A 274 -0.20 -1.28 -7.12
N THR A 275 1.11 -0.99 -7.15
CA THR A 275 1.97 -0.59 -6.03
C THR A 275 2.44 -1.70 -5.08
N ALA A 276 2.27 -3.00 -5.38
CA ALA A 276 2.76 -4.05 -4.50
C ALA A 276 4.20 -4.50 -4.80
N GLY A 277 4.54 -4.75 -6.07
CA GLY A 277 5.93 -5.02 -6.48
C GLY A 277 6.36 -6.49 -6.52
N PHE A 278 5.57 -7.45 -6.02
CA PHE A 278 5.89 -8.87 -6.13
C PHE A 278 5.81 -9.35 -7.59
N ALA A 279 6.73 -10.23 -7.98
CA ALA A 279 6.74 -10.83 -9.31
C ALA A 279 6.68 -12.36 -9.24
N THR A 280 5.67 -12.95 -9.88
CA THR A 280 5.60 -14.40 -10.13
C THR A 280 6.13 -14.74 -11.52
N TYR A 281 6.03 -13.81 -12.47
CA TYR A 281 6.63 -13.89 -13.80
C TYR A 281 7.63 -12.75 -13.96
N PRO A 282 8.82 -13.01 -14.52
CA PRO A 282 9.81 -11.94 -14.73
C PRO A 282 9.29 -10.96 -15.79
N LEU A 283 9.39 -9.64 -15.50
CA LEU A 283 8.92 -8.58 -16.41
C LEU A 283 9.58 -8.64 -17.79
N GLY A 284 10.83 -9.09 -17.88
CA GLY A 284 11.54 -9.27 -19.15
C GLY A 284 10.93 -10.35 -20.06
N GLY A 285 10.04 -11.19 -19.56
CA GLY A 285 9.32 -12.18 -20.35
C GLY A 285 8.00 -11.69 -20.97
N PHE A 286 7.55 -10.46 -20.60
CA PHE A 286 6.33 -9.88 -21.13
C PHE A 286 6.56 -9.23 -22.50
N SER A 287 5.53 -9.27 -23.35
CA SER A 287 5.50 -8.52 -24.60
C SER A 287 5.49 -7.00 -24.35
N ASN A 288 5.89 -6.21 -25.33
CA ASN A 288 5.82 -4.74 -25.24
C ASN A 288 4.39 -4.25 -24.96
N ALA A 289 3.38 -4.93 -25.49
CA ALA A 289 1.98 -4.60 -25.21
C ALA A 289 1.60 -4.91 -23.77
N GLY A 290 2.05 -6.05 -23.20
CA GLY A 290 1.86 -6.41 -21.81
C GLY A 290 2.56 -5.44 -20.86
N ILE A 291 3.79 -5.08 -21.19
CA ILE A 291 4.54 -4.06 -20.41
C ILE A 291 3.79 -2.73 -20.40
N LEU A 292 3.24 -2.27 -21.55
CA LEU A 292 2.46 -1.04 -21.61
C LEU A 292 1.22 -1.11 -20.70
N VAL A 293 0.50 -2.22 -20.70
CA VAL A 293 -0.65 -2.43 -19.79
C VAL A 293 -0.20 -2.34 -18.33
N ILE A 294 0.90 -3.00 -17.96
CA ILE A 294 1.47 -2.97 -16.61
C ILE A 294 1.84 -1.53 -16.23
N CYS A 295 2.52 -0.77 -17.11
CA CYS A 295 2.86 0.63 -16.87
C CYS A 295 1.62 1.49 -16.59
N VAL A 296 0.55 1.32 -17.36
CA VAL A 296 -0.72 2.04 -17.12
C VAL A 296 -1.32 1.69 -15.76
N LEU A 297 -1.29 0.41 -15.38
CA LEU A 297 -1.77 -0.05 -14.06
C LEU A 297 -0.90 0.50 -12.91
N MET A 298 0.42 0.62 -13.09
CA MET A 298 1.34 1.19 -12.09
C MET A 298 1.07 2.67 -11.83
N VAL A 299 0.65 3.44 -12.84
CA VAL A 299 0.29 4.87 -12.67
C VAL A 299 -0.95 5.02 -11.79
N ILE A 300 -1.93 4.11 -11.93
CA ILE A 300 -3.16 4.11 -11.12
C ILE A 300 -2.93 3.24 -9.88
N GLY A 301 -2.47 3.85 -8.82
CA GLY A 301 -2.13 3.16 -7.57
C GLY A 301 -3.35 2.76 -6.72
N ALA A 302 -3.16 2.82 -5.42
CA ALA A 302 -4.14 2.38 -4.43
C ALA A 302 -5.17 3.47 -4.08
N SER A 303 -6.11 3.16 -3.20
CA SER A 303 -7.20 4.07 -2.80
C SER A 303 -6.75 5.08 -1.73
N PRO A 304 -7.46 6.19 -1.51
CA PRO A 304 -7.15 7.12 -0.43
C PRO A 304 -7.20 6.46 0.94
N GLY A 305 -6.24 6.77 1.81
CA GLY A 305 -6.13 6.19 3.15
C GLY A 305 -5.83 4.69 3.14
N SER A 306 -5.07 4.22 2.17
CA SER A 306 -4.54 2.85 2.04
C SER A 306 -3.04 2.83 2.26
N THR A 307 -2.46 1.64 2.33
CA THR A 307 -1.01 1.43 2.44
C THR A 307 -0.26 1.73 1.14
N GLY A 308 -0.91 1.61 -0.03
CA GLY A 308 -0.27 1.79 -1.34
C GLY A 308 -0.17 3.24 -1.81
N GLY A 309 0.80 3.51 -2.67
CA GLY A 309 1.11 4.80 -3.28
C GLY A 309 0.34 5.13 -4.56
N GLY A 310 0.96 5.87 -5.47
CA GLY A 310 0.45 6.21 -6.81
C GLY A 310 -0.71 7.20 -6.85
N ILE A 311 -1.21 7.48 -8.08
CA ILE A 311 -2.42 8.28 -8.28
C ILE A 311 -3.61 7.51 -7.69
N LYS A 312 -4.31 8.10 -6.73
CA LYS A 312 -5.39 7.43 -6.02
C LYS A 312 -6.53 7.06 -6.96
N THR A 313 -7.12 5.86 -6.76
CA THR A 313 -8.22 5.34 -7.59
C THR A 313 -9.37 6.34 -7.74
N THR A 314 -9.70 7.08 -6.68
CA THR A 314 -10.74 8.12 -6.74
C THR A 314 -10.32 9.32 -7.59
N THR A 315 -9.04 9.71 -7.55
CA THR A 315 -8.49 10.79 -8.39
C THR A 315 -8.55 10.39 -9.86
N ALA A 316 -8.10 9.18 -10.20
CA ALA A 316 -8.19 8.64 -11.56
C ALA A 316 -9.65 8.58 -12.05
N PHE A 317 -10.58 8.13 -11.20
CA PHE A 317 -11.99 8.11 -11.52
C PHE A 317 -12.56 9.52 -11.83
N VAL A 318 -12.26 10.49 -10.98
CA VAL A 318 -12.73 11.89 -11.16
C VAL A 318 -12.13 12.50 -12.43
N PHE A 319 -10.84 12.23 -12.70
CA PHE A 319 -10.17 12.68 -13.92
C PHE A 319 -10.86 12.13 -15.17
N VAL A 320 -11.09 10.81 -15.26
CA VAL A 320 -11.78 10.20 -16.39
C VAL A 320 -13.21 10.76 -16.54
N LYS A 321 -13.95 10.95 -15.44
CA LYS A 321 -15.27 11.58 -15.47
C LYS A 321 -15.23 13.02 -15.98
N ARG A 322 -14.18 13.77 -15.64
CA ARG A 322 -13.98 15.13 -16.17
C ARG A 322 -13.76 15.12 -17.68
N LEU A 323 -12.88 14.22 -18.17
CA LEU A 323 -12.65 14.10 -19.61
C LEU A 323 -13.94 13.75 -20.37
N VAL A 324 -14.67 12.74 -19.89
CA VAL A 324 -15.96 12.36 -20.49
C VAL A 324 -16.97 13.53 -20.46
N SER A 325 -17.02 14.28 -19.36
CA SER A 325 -17.90 15.45 -19.22
C SER A 325 -17.57 16.54 -20.26
N VAL A 326 -16.28 16.81 -20.49
CA VAL A 326 -15.84 17.80 -21.49
C VAL A 326 -16.19 17.33 -22.91
N ILE A 327 -15.94 16.06 -23.24
CA ILE A 327 -16.22 15.51 -24.58
C ILE A 327 -17.72 15.46 -24.87
N THR A 328 -18.53 15.11 -23.88
CA THR A 328 -19.98 14.90 -24.09
C THR A 328 -20.83 16.16 -23.82
N GLY A 329 -20.24 17.23 -23.28
CA GLY A 329 -20.94 18.43 -22.85
C GLY A 329 -21.91 18.22 -21.67
N ARG A 330 -21.85 17.04 -21.01
CA ARG A 330 -22.73 16.67 -19.90
C ARG A 330 -22.07 16.89 -18.56
N GLU A 331 -22.87 17.21 -17.52
CA GLU A 331 -22.34 17.31 -16.15
C GLU A 331 -21.72 16.01 -15.67
N ALA A 332 -20.55 16.11 -15.02
CA ALA A 332 -19.91 14.97 -14.38
C ALA A 332 -20.73 14.51 -13.17
N ARG A 333 -21.46 13.41 -13.31
CA ARG A 333 -22.26 12.79 -12.25
C ARG A 333 -21.77 11.37 -11.95
N VAL A 334 -21.88 10.98 -10.68
CA VAL A 334 -21.61 9.62 -10.18
C VAL A 334 -22.70 9.21 -9.19
N PHE A 335 -23.31 8.04 -9.38
CA PHE A 335 -24.42 7.55 -8.57
C PHE A 335 -25.49 8.63 -8.28
N ARG A 336 -25.89 9.38 -9.32
CA ARG A 336 -26.86 10.50 -9.29
C ARG A 336 -26.40 11.76 -8.53
N ARG A 337 -25.13 11.86 -8.11
CA ARG A 337 -24.58 13.05 -7.45
C ARG A 337 -23.62 13.77 -8.40
N LYS A 338 -23.69 15.11 -8.45
CA LYS A 338 -22.74 15.96 -9.18
C LYS A 338 -21.39 15.95 -8.49
N ILE A 339 -20.32 15.79 -9.25
CA ILE A 339 -18.94 15.94 -8.75
C ILE A 339 -18.66 17.44 -8.65
N LYS A 340 -18.09 17.89 -7.53
CA LYS A 340 -17.72 19.29 -7.31
C LYS A 340 -16.62 19.72 -8.30
N ASP A 341 -16.70 20.93 -8.80
CA ASP A 341 -15.72 21.48 -9.76
C ASP A 341 -14.31 21.57 -9.16
N GLU A 342 -14.21 21.88 -7.85
CA GLU A 342 -12.94 21.88 -7.12
C GLU A 342 -12.26 20.51 -7.15
N ALA A 343 -13.02 19.43 -6.91
CA ALA A 343 -12.48 18.08 -6.94
C ALA A 343 -12.02 17.68 -8.36
N MET A 344 -12.72 18.13 -9.38
CA MET A 344 -12.34 17.91 -10.78
C MET A 344 -11.05 18.67 -11.14
N SER A 345 -10.93 19.92 -10.70
CA SER A 345 -9.71 20.73 -10.92
C SER A 345 -8.51 20.15 -10.19
N GLN A 346 -8.67 19.73 -8.92
CA GLN A 346 -7.61 19.07 -8.16
C GLN A 346 -7.17 17.76 -8.81
N ALA A 347 -8.11 16.92 -9.25
CA ALA A 347 -7.76 15.67 -9.93
C ALA A 347 -6.99 15.91 -11.23
N PHE A 348 -7.37 16.92 -12.00
CA PHE A 348 -6.68 17.31 -13.22
C PHE A 348 -5.24 17.76 -12.93
N ILE A 349 -5.04 18.63 -11.93
CA ILE A 349 -3.71 19.12 -11.53
C ILE A 349 -2.81 17.94 -11.09
N ILE A 350 -3.33 17.06 -10.23
CA ILE A 350 -2.56 15.91 -9.71
C ILE A 350 -2.11 15.00 -10.86
N VAL A 351 -3.02 14.65 -11.77
CA VAL A 351 -2.69 13.76 -12.90
C VAL A 351 -1.72 14.45 -13.86
N SER A 352 -1.92 15.75 -14.16
CA SER A 352 -1.01 16.50 -15.05
C SER A 352 0.40 16.60 -14.47
N LEU A 353 0.53 16.89 -13.16
CA LEU A 353 1.83 16.92 -12.48
C LEU A 353 2.50 15.53 -12.47
N ALA A 354 1.74 14.46 -12.23
CA ALA A 354 2.27 13.11 -12.24
C ALA A 354 2.78 12.71 -13.65
N VAL A 355 2.01 13.00 -14.69
CA VAL A 355 2.44 12.75 -16.09
C VAL A 355 3.69 13.56 -16.43
N MET A 356 3.74 14.85 -16.07
CA MET A 356 4.90 15.71 -16.30
C MET A 356 6.15 15.22 -15.54
N TRP A 357 5.98 14.55 -14.40
CA TRP A 357 7.10 13.99 -13.63
C TRP A 357 7.61 12.66 -14.21
N ILE A 358 6.75 11.88 -14.87
CA ILE A 358 7.09 10.59 -15.49
C ILE A 358 7.77 10.76 -16.84
N LEU A 359 7.40 11.81 -17.61
CA LEU A 359 8.00 12.16 -18.90
C LEU A 359 9.31 12.92 -18.73
#